data_71e913ae932d605f3166a12bf0f4f72e
#
_entry.id   71e913ae932d605f3166a12bf0f4f72e
#
_cell.length_a   1.000
_cell.length_b   1.000
_cell.length_c   1.000
_cell.angle_alpha   90.00
_cell.angle_beta   90.00
_cell.angle_gamma   90.00
#
_symmetry.space_group_name_H-M   'P 1'
#
loop_
_entity.id
_entity.type
_entity.pdbx_description
1 polymer ?
#
loop_
_entity_poly.entity_id
_entity_poly.type
_entity_poly.pdbx_seq_one_letter_code
_entity_poly.pdbx_strand_id
1 'polypeptide(L)'
;MERFYYGAADWMSLTEGDTDLWTYKANQSTSYTEWFWFFAGTSPNTTYINNWWNGTYDGIGSCNEAIALGDKPPYATEEERNAKVAEARFMRAVYYFNAVEQFGGVTMLTEPETSLNYSPVRTDPMTIYKEVILPDLRFASEWLSIGNHATTTTPTKKAALGFLAKACLQTYEYGSTEYLQEALDAALQLISDCESGGGKYNTYMYPTYSEVFEESNNWENKEALWKHRWYAGTDGHGSSNGNYKLNRNDEYFLCDINKFGAREDNQETRLTWEGSISGIFMPTQHLLNLYVQNDGTLDPRFHQSFTTQWKANKSYTWDESAVHMYDKDETVIGKALKKGDPAIKFIMPQDADYSTEKQNEHKTDYLLIDYNHVYSDENNNVNMNYSYTNVTGNYKNDGTSENLFRYYYPSLNKHNSSNYYVANASKQRNGNLNATFIMRMAEVYLIAAEADIYLNGGTNAAKYLNKVRGRAGANPLTGGMTVRNVLDERGRELCGEYCRFYDLKRTGMFKSSDYLKDTHPDLARFFNPNYALRPISTTFTATIINGSEYQNPGY
;
A
#
# COMPACT_ATOMS: atom_id res chain seq x y z
N MET A 1 15.87 6.52 3.12
CA MET A 1 15.04 5.48 2.48
C MET A 1 14.47 4.48 3.48
N GLU A 2 15.26 3.83 4.31
CA GLU A 2 14.75 2.82 5.25
C GLU A 2 13.58 3.31 6.12
N ARG A 3 13.57 4.58 6.55
CA ARG A 3 12.46 5.14 7.32
C ARG A 3 11.18 5.37 6.51
N PHE A 4 11.27 5.53 5.19
CA PHE A 4 10.09 5.78 4.34
C PHE A 4 9.35 4.51 3.93
N TYR A 5 10.09 3.46 3.60
CA TYR A 5 9.54 2.22 3.09
C TYR A 5 9.81 1.05 4.03
N TYR A 6 10.14 1.40 5.27
CA TYR A 6 10.38 0.45 6.32
C TYR A 6 9.06 -0.19 6.76
N GLY A 7 9.03 -1.51 6.82
CA GLY A 7 7.85 -2.30 7.12
C GLY A 7 7.33 -2.23 8.56
N ALA A 8 7.45 -1.08 9.20
CA ALA A 8 6.94 -0.84 10.54
C ALA A 8 5.56 -0.17 10.54
N ALA A 9 4.80 -0.33 9.48
CA ALA A 9 3.46 0.24 9.27
C ALA A 9 3.41 1.76 9.07
N ASP A 10 4.44 2.52 9.41
CA ASP A 10 4.39 3.99 9.35
C ASP A 10 4.05 4.48 7.93
N TRP A 11 4.78 3.98 6.92
CA TRP A 11 4.53 4.37 5.53
C TRP A 11 3.23 3.81 4.96
N MET A 12 2.94 2.55 5.27
CA MET A 12 1.69 1.90 4.86
C MET A 12 0.48 2.65 5.40
N SER A 13 0.55 3.10 6.65
CA SER A 13 -0.52 3.86 7.30
C SER A 13 -0.77 5.20 6.62
N LEU A 14 0.29 5.87 6.19
CA LEU A 14 0.19 7.19 5.54
C LEU A 14 -0.29 7.13 4.09
N THR A 15 -0.16 5.98 3.44
CA THR A 15 -0.46 5.84 2.00
C THR A 15 -1.65 4.93 1.68
N GLU A 16 -1.90 3.94 2.52
CA GLU A 16 -3.01 2.98 2.36
C GLU A 16 -4.07 3.13 3.46
N GLY A 17 -3.68 3.56 4.66
CA GLY A 17 -4.62 3.92 5.73
C GLY A 17 -5.46 5.15 5.37
N ASP A 18 -6.65 5.27 5.95
CA ASP A 18 -7.63 6.33 5.63
C ASP A 18 -7.97 6.42 4.13
N THR A 19 -8.00 5.29 3.43
CA THR A 19 -8.39 5.23 2.02
C THR A 19 -9.65 4.39 1.84
N ASP A 20 -10.18 4.38 0.65
CA ASP A 20 -11.38 3.60 0.28
C ASP A 20 -11.12 2.09 0.16
N LEU A 21 -9.86 1.65 0.16
CA LEU A 21 -9.51 0.25 -0.07
C LEU A 21 -9.36 -0.57 1.21
N TRP A 22 -9.02 0.08 2.34
CA TRP A 22 -8.66 -0.63 3.55
C TRP A 22 -9.39 -0.11 4.78
N THR A 23 -9.84 -1.03 5.64
CA THR A 23 -10.43 -0.72 6.95
C THR A 23 -9.74 -1.52 8.05
N TYR A 24 -9.99 -1.15 9.29
CA TYR A 24 -9.46 -1.85 10.44
C TYR A 24 -10.26 -3.11 10.77
N LYS A 25 -9.57 -4.23 11.02
CA LYS A 25 -10.19 -5.53 11.26
C LYS A 25 -11.05 -5.62 12.53
N ALA A 26 -10.74 -4.85 13.57
CA ALA A 26 -11.35 -4.96 14.88
C ALA A 26 -12.09 -3.68 15.30
N ASN A 27 -13.03 -3.84 16.23
CA ASN A 27 -13.90 -2.77 16.69
C ASN A 27 -13.35 -2.01 17.89
N GLN A 28 -12.13 -2.30 18.34
CA GLN A 28 -11.59 -1.74 19.58
C GLN A 28 -10.47 -0.76 19.34
N SER A 29 -10.60 0.37 20.03
CA SER A 29 -9.61 1.41 20.20
C SER A 29 -8.25 0.85 20.62
N THR A 30 -7.34 0.79 19.68
CA THR A 30 -5.92 0.68 19.95
C THR A 30 -5.21 1.76 19.16
N SER A 31 -3.93 1.90 19.33
CA SER A 31 -3.06 2.84 18.61
C SER A 31 -3.16 2.79 17.08
N TYR A 32 -3.93 1.86 16.52
CA TYR A 32 -4.06 1.64 15.07
C TYR A 32 -5.34 2.21 14.46
N THR A 33 -6.34 2.59 15.25
CA THR A 33 -7.60 3.17 14.74
C THR A 33 -7.37 4.53 14.09
N GLU A 34 -6.32 5.21 14.51
CA GLU A 34 -5.87 6.48 13.96
C GLU A 34 -5.52 6.41 12.47
N TRP A 35 -5.18 5.22 11.96
CA TRP A 35 -4.78 5.01 10.56
C TRP A 35 -5.93 4.72 9.62
N PHE A 36 -7.15 4.59 10.16
CA PHE A 36 -8.32 4.18 9.40
C PHE A 36 -9.53 5.10 9.55
N TRP A 37 -9.44 6.10 10.43
CA TRP A 37 -10.58 6.99 10.71
C TRP A 37 -10.16 8.46 10.74
N PHE A 38 -9.37 8.89 9.74
CA PHE A 38 -8.89 10.27 9.60
C PHE A 38 -8.19 10.80 10.86
N PHE A 39 -7.45 9.94 11.54
CA PHE A 39 -6.85 10.35 12.80
C PHE A 39 -7.87 10.89 13.81
N ALA A 40 -9.14 10.48 13.72
CA ALA A 40 -10.16 10.90 14.66
C ALA A 40 -9.75 10.53 16.09
N GLY A 41 -9.38 11.54 16.87
CA GLY A 41 -8.79 11.39 18.20
C GLY A 41 -7.27 11.33 18.24
N THR A 42 -6.57 11.48 17.11
CA THR A 42 -5.10 11.54 17.10
C THR A 42 -4.60 12.88 17.60
N SER A 43 -3.70 12.79 18.53
CA SER A 43 -2.76 13.88 18.79
C SER A 43 -1.74 13.96 17.66
N PRO A 44 -1.37 15.15 17.15
CA PRO A 44 -0.22 15.34 16.26
C PRO A 44 1.10 14.80 16.84
N ASN A 45 1.08 14.24 18.03
CA ASN A 45 2.21 13.67 18.75
C ASN A 45 2.42 12.18 18.47
N THR A 46 1.84 11.64 17.42
CA THR A 46 2.04 10.23 17.10
C THR A 46 3.46 9.95 16.65
N THR A 47 4.01 8.85 17.15
CA THR A 47 5.42 8.49 16.91
C THR A 47 5.74 8.35 15.43
N TYR A 48 4.81 7.80 14.63
CA TYR A 48 5.05 7.60 13.20
C TYR A 48 5.04 8.92 12.40
N ILE A 49 4.19 9.90 12.73
CA ILE A 49 4.25 11.25 12.13
C ILE A 49 5.58 11.92 12.45
N ASN A 50 6.00 11.88 13.72
CA ASN A 50 7.27 12.46 14.15
C ASN A 50 8.46 11.79 13.45
N ASN A 51 8.49 10.46 13.40
CA ASN A 51 9.55 9.71 12.73
C ASN A 51 9.63 10.05 11.25
N TRP A 52 8.46 10.12 10.61
CA TRP A 52 8.39 10.37 9.19
C TRP A 52 8.82 11.80 8.84
N TRP A 53 8.34 12.80 9.59
CA TRP A 53 8.75 14.19 9.45
C TRP A 53 10.27 14.35 9.61
N ASN A 54 10.81 13.86 10.71
CA ASN A 54 12.25 13.95 10.97
C ASN A 54 13.07 13.24 9.90
N GLY A 55 12.67 12.01 9.54
CA GLY A 55 13.37 11.26 8.50
C GLY A 55 13.34 11.93 7.13
N THR A 56 12.28 12.69 6.82
CA THR A 56 12.18 13.47 5.58
C THR A 56 13.23 14.57 5.55
N TYR A 57 13.29 15.40 6.61
CA TYR A 57 14.24 16.51 6.65
C TYR A 57 15.70 16.06 6.82
N ASP A 58 15.95 14.98 7.57
CA ASP A 58 17.28 14.32 7.62
C ASP A 58 17.72 13.91 6.19
N GLY A 59 16.79 13.35 5.41
CA GLY A 59 17.04 12.96 4.03
C GLY A 59 17.28 14.14 3.10
N ILE A 60 16.48 15.20 3.21
CA ILE A 60 16.64 16.43 2.42
C ILE A 60 17.99 17.09 2.72
N GLY A 61 18.35 17.22 4.01
CA GLY A 61 19.63 17.78 4.42
C GLY A 61 20.82 16.99 3.84
N SER A 62 20.78 15.66 3.95
CA SER A 62 21.81 14.79 3.35
C SER A 62 21.91 14.94 1.83
N CYS A 63 20.77 15.08 1.15
CA CYS A 63 20.77 15.32 -0.31
C CYS A 63 21.36 16.69 -0.65
N ASN A 64 21.02 17.75 0.09
CA ASN A 64 21.57 19.07 -0.12
C ASN A 64 23.09 19.09 0.05
N GLU A 65 23.60 18.43 1.10
CA GLU A 65 25.04 18.27 1.30
C GLU A 65 25.71 17.51 0.12
N ALA A 66 25.12 16.40 -0.31
CA ALA A 66 25.65 15.62 -1.42
C ALA A 66 25.67 16.43 -2.73
N ILE A 67 24.64 17.23 -2.99
CA ILE A 67 24.56 18.10 -4.17
C ILE A 67 25.62 19.22 -4.09
N ALA A 68 25.72 19.91 -2.93
CA ALA A 68 26.69 20.98 -2.72
C ALA A 68 28.16 20.51 -2.78
N LEU A 69 28.40 19.26 -2.41
CA LEU A 69 29.71 18.63 -2.49
C LEU A 69 29.97 17.93 -3.83
N GLY A 70 29.03 17.95 -4.75
CA GLY A 70 29.07 17.22 -6.01
C GLY A 70 30.30 17.51 -6.90
N ASP A 71 30.93 18.68 -6.76
CA ASP A 71 32.15 19.04 -7.50
C ASP A 71 33.47 18.71 -6.77
N LYS A 72 33.41 18.19 -5.55
CA LYS A 72 34.62 17.91 -4.74
C LYS A 72 35.35 16.62 -5.09
N PRO A 73 34.66 15.48 -5.38
CA PRO A 73 35.33 14.27 -5.81
C PRO A 73 36.01 14.45 -7.17
N PRO A 74 37.17 13.78 -7.40
CA PRO A 74 37.89 13.85 -8.67
C PRO A 74 37.25 12.93 -9.72
N TYR A 75 36.15 13.34 -10.31
CA TYR A 75 35.48 12.62 -11.40
C TYR A 75 36.29 12.70 -12.68
N ALA A 76 36.31 11.64 -13.48
CA ALA A 76 37.00 11.62 -14.76
C ALA A 76 36.24 12.43 -15.82
N THR A 77 34.93 12.47 -15.75
CA THR A 77 34.06 13.22 -16.70
C THR A 77 32.94 13.95 -16.00
N GLU A 78 32.35 14.90 -16.72
CA GLU A 78 31.14 15.59 -16.27
C GLU A 78 29.94 14.64 -16.12
N GLU A 79 29.83 13.65 -16.99
CA GLU A 79 28.78 12.63 -16.96
C GLU A 79 28.85 11.80 -15.68
N GLU A 80 30.06 11.41 -15.23
CA GLU A 80 30.22 10.69 -13.97
C GLU A 80 29.80 11.54 -12.78
N ARG A 81 30.20 12.81 -12.76
CA ARG A 81 29.79 13.77 -11.73
C ARG A 81 28.26 13.92 -11.70
N ASN A 82 27.68 14.23 -12.86
CA ASN A 82 26.25 14.49 -12.97
C ASN A 82 25.43 13.24 -12.63
N ALA A 83 25.89 12.03 -12.96
CA ALA A 83 25.24 10.80 -12.56
C ALA A 83 25.19 10.65 -11.03
N LYS A 84 26.25 11.04 -10.32
CA LYS A 84 26.26 11.00 -8.84
C LYS A 84 25.39 12.08 -8.21
N VAL A 85 25.45 13.29 -8.73
CA VAL A 85 24.58 14.39 -8.30
C VAL A 85 23.10 14.04 -8.57
N ALA A 86 22.82 13.34 -9.68
CA ALA A 86 21.48 12.91 -10.05
C ALA A 86 20.85 11.92 -9.06
N GLU A 87 21.66 11.05 -8.45
CA GLU A 87 21.19 10.16 -7.37
C GLU A 87 20.64 10.99 -6.17
N ALA A 88 21.39 12.02 -5.74
CA ALA A 88 20.98 12.89 -4.64
C ALA A 88 19.77 13.75 -5.01
N ARG A 89 19.74 14.30 -6.23
CA ARG A 89 18.58 15.09 -6.71
C ARG A 89 17.32 14.24 -6.81
N PHE A 90 17.40 13.05 -7.37
CA PHE A 90 16.28 12.13 -7.40
C PHE A 90 15.72 11.87 -5.99
N MET A 91 16.60 11.59 -5.04
CA MET A 91 16.19 11.35 -3.66
C MET A 91 15.56 12.58 -3.03
N ARG A 92 16.13 13.78 -3.25
CA ARG A 92 15.56 15.04 -2.74
C ARG A 92 14.16 15.29 -3.30
N ALA A 93 13.97 15.06 -4.60
CA ALA A 93 12.66 15.17 -5.24
C ALA A 93 11.63 14.21 -4.62
N VAL A 94 12.01 12.97 -4.37
CA VAL A 94 11.13 11.97 -3.73
C VAL A 94 10.77 12.37 -2.29
N TYR A 95 11.73 12.89 -1.51
CA TYR A 95 11.46 13.39 -0.17
C TYR A 95 10.49 14.56 -0.19
N TYR A 96 10.71 15.55 -1.05
CA TYR A 96 9.80 16.68 -1.17
C TYR A 96 8.43 16.30 -1.72
N PHE A 97 8.37 15.42 -2.72
CA PHE A 97 7.10 14.89 -3.24
C PHE A 97 6.26 14.31 -2.09
N ASN A 98 6.83 13.41 -1.32
CA ASN A 98 6.12 12.79 -0.22
C ASN A 98 5.77 13.80 0.89
N ALA A 99 6.66 14.75 1.22
CA ALA A 99 6.40 15.77 2.22
C ALA A 99 5.22 16.66 1.83
N VAL A 100 5.19 17.12 0.58
CA VAL A 100 4.13 17.98 0.05
C VAL A 100 2.80 17.24 0.02
N GLU A 101 2.82 15.98 -0.44
CA GLU A 101 1.59 15.18 -0.53
C GLU A 101 1.02 14.82 0.85
N GLN A 102 1.83 14.64 1.86
CA GLN A 102 1.35 14.35 3.21
C GLN A 102 0.98 15.60 3.99
N PHE A 103 1.76 16.67 3.89
CA PHE A 103 1.65 17.83 4.77
C PHE A 103 1.25 19.14 4.08
N GLY A 104 1.11 19.15 2.76
CA GLY A 104 0.90 20.39 1.99
C GLY A 104 2.15 21.24 1.92
N GLY A 105 2.03 22.55 2.06
CA GLY A 105 3.20 23.43 2.10
C GLY A 105 4.14 23.10 3.26
N VAL A 106 5.44 23.01 2.97
CA VAL A 106 6.49 22.71 3.96
C VAL A 106 7.67 23.68 3.75
N THR A 107 8.60 23.75 4.69
CA THR A 107 9.81 24.58 4.53
C THR A 107 10.67 24.02 3.41
N MET A 108 10.97 24.86 2.42
CA MET A 108 11.83 24.50 1.29
C MET A 108 13.28 24.82 1.61
N LEU A 109 14.13 23.78 1.65
CA LEU A 109 15.57 23.87 1.88
C LEU A 109 16.28 23.28 0.66
N THR A 110 17.06 24.10 -0.07
CA THR A 110 17.77 23.66 -1.28
C THR A 110 19.27 23.62 -1.12
N GLU A 111 19.77 24.14 0.02
CA GLU A 111 21.19 24.22 0.38
C GLU A 111 21.42 23.61 1.77
N PRO A 112 22.66 23.22 2.11
CA PRO A 112 22.99 22.80 3.48
C PRO A 112 22.70 23.91 4.50
N GLU A 113 22.03 23.55 5.58
CA GLU A 113 21.76 24.49 6.68
C GLU A 113 23.02 24.78 7.49
N THR A 114 23.32 26.06 7.68
CA THR A 114 24.48 26.53 8.44
C THR A 114 24.11 27.14 9.79
N SER A 115 22.82 27.32 10.06
CA SER A 115 22.29 27.90 11.30
C SER A 115 20.88 27.40 11.60
N LEU A 116 20.48 27.45 12.86
CA LEU A 116 19.12 27.10 13.27
C LEU A 116 18.12 28.19 12.86
N ASN A 117 17.03 27.77 12.25
CA ASN A 117 15.91 28.66 11.91
C ASN A 117 14.74 28.39 12.87
N TYR A 118 14.51 29.30 13.80
CA TYR A 118 13.43 29.21 14.79
C TYR A 118 12.07 29.75 14.29
N SER A 119 12.02 30.32 13.09
CA SER A 119 10.78 30.83 12.48
C SER A 119 10.69 30.42 11.02
N PRO A 120 10.67 29.10 10.74
CA PRO A 120 10.60 28.61 9.37
C PRO A 120 9.25 28.98 8.72
N VAL A 121 9.29 29.25 7.42
CA VAL A 121 8.10 29.59 6.63
C VAL A 121 7.72 28.39 5.74
N ARG A 122 6.43 28.13 5.64
CA ARG A 122 5.91 27.12 4.73
C ARG A 122 5.92 27.67 3.30
N THR A 123 6.52 26.94 2.39
CA THR A 123 6.50 27.22 0.96
C THR A 123 5.29 26.55 0.34
N ASP A 124 4.63 27.26 -0.57
CA ASP A 124 3.48 26.72 -1.32
C ASP A 124 3.84 25.43 -2.07
N PRO A 125 2.96 24.42 -2.09
CA PRO A 125 3.19 23.15 -2.77
C PRO A 125 3.64 23.31 -4.23
N MET A 126 2.96 24.13 -5.02
CA MET A 126 3.32 24.30 -6.43
C MET A 126 4.68 24.98 -6.62
N THR A 127 5.09 25.84 -5.69
CA THR A 127 6.45 26.42 -5.69
C THR A 127 7.49 25.32 -5.47
N ILE A 128 7.26 24.41 -4.52
CA ILE A 128 8.17 23.27 -4.29
C ILE A 128 8.22 22.34 -5.51
N TYR A 129 7.08 22.08 -6.15
CA TYR A 129 7.05 21.33 -7.41
C TYR A 129 7.88 22.01 -8.51
N LYS A 130 7.71 23.30 -8.70
CA LYS A 130 8.39 24.08 -9.77
C LYS A 130 9.87 24.26 -9.55
N GLU A 131 10.28 24.48 -8.31
CA GLU A 131 11.66 24.87 -7.98
C GLU A 131 12.54 23.70 -7.57
N VAL A 132 11.96 22.60 -7.06
CA VAL A 132 12.72 21.44 -6.57
C VAL A 132 12.30 20.14 -7.24
N ILE A 133 11.05 19.71 -7.08
CA ILE A 133 10.65 18.35 -7.45
C ILE A 133 10.84 18.10 -8.96
N LEU A 134 10.24 18.92 -9.80
CA LEU A 134 10.32 18.71 -11.25
C LEU A 134 11.71 18.98 -11.83
N PRO A 135 12.44 20.06 -11.45
CA PRO A 135 13.81 20.24 -11.90
C PRO A 135 14.76 19.12 -11.50
N ASP A 136 14.64 18.61 -10.27
CA ASP A 136 15.47 17.50 -9.80
C ASP A 136 15.16 16.19 -10.53
N LEU A 137 13.89 15.89 -10.81
CA LEU A 137 13.50 14.71 -11.59
C LEU A 137 13.90 14.81 -13.05
N ARG A 138 13.82 15.99 -13.67
CA ARG A 138 14.31 16.21 -15.03
C ARG A 138 15.81 15.98 -15.10
N PHE A 139 16.59 16.57 -14.20
CA PHE A 139 18.02 16.33 -14.11
C PHE A 139 18.33 14.85 -13.89
N ALA A 140 17.63 14.19 -13.00
CA ALA A 140 17.79 12.77 -12.75
C ALA A 140 17.47 11.91 -13.99
N SER A 141 16.42 12.24 -14.73
CA SER A 141 16.04 11.52 -15.96
C SER A 141 17.06 11.71 -17.09
N GLU A 142 17.82 12.79 -17.07
CA GLU A 142 18.89 13.04 -18.03
C GLU A 142 20.19 12.29 -17.67
N TRP A 143 20.60 12.33 -16.40
CA TRP A 143 21.94 11.94 -15.98
C TRP A 143 22.07 10.59 -15.29
N LEU A 144 20.99 10.03 -14.72
CA LEU A 144 21.06 8.69 -14.13
C LEU A 144 21.40 7.62 -15.17
N SER A 145 22.10 6.58 -14.72
CA SER A 145 22.39 5.41 -15.56
C SER A 145 21.12 4.62 -15.89
N ILE A 146 21.16 3.84 -16.95
CA ILE A 146 20.07 2.91 -17.31
C ILE A 146 19.98 1.80 -16.24
N GLY A 147 21.12 1.37 -15.69
CA GLY A 147 21.18 0.29 -14.69
C GLY A 147 20.83 -1.08 -15.27
N ASN A 148 20.80 -2.08 -14.41
CA ASN A 148 20.26 -3.40 -14.74
C ASN A 148 19.26 -3.87 -13.68
N HIS A 149 18.47 -4.89 -13.97
CA HIS A 149 17.43 -5.37 -13.05
C HIS A 149 17.99 -5.96 -11.76
N ALA A 150 19.18 -6.57 -11.82
CA ALA A 150 19.75 -7.34 -10.72
C ALA A 150 20.36 -6.47 -9.62
N THR A 151 20.99 -5.35 -9.97
CA THR A 151 21.86 -4.61 -9.04
C THR A 151 21.29 -3.29 -8.56
N THR A 152 20.17 -2.82 -9.10
CA THR A 152 19.69 -1.46 -8.86
C THR A 152 18.87 -1.33 -7.58
N THR A 153 19.56 -1.05 -6.48
CA THR A 153 18.98 -0.34 -5.33
C THR A 153 19.10 1.19 -5.51
N THR A 154 20.07 1.64 -6.28
CA THR A 154 20.20 3.04 -6.70
C THR A 154 19.12 3.38 -7.73
N PRO A 155 18.59 4.60 -7.72
CA PRO A 155 17.66 5.04 -8.75
C PRO A 155 18.32 5.00 -10.14
N THR A 156 17.50 4.72 -11.15
CA THR A 156 17.93 4.63 -12.54
C THR A 156 17.10 5.57 -13.40
N LYS A 157 17.51 5.73 -14.67
CA LYS A 157 16.82 6.61 -15.62
C LYS A 157 15.33 6.27 -15.75
N LYS A 158 14.94 4.99 -15.76
CA LYS A 158 13.53 4.58 -15.78
C LYS A 158 12.78 4.97 -14.51
N ALA A 159 13.43 4.91 -13.35
CA ALA A 159 12.85 5.36 -12.09
C ALA A 159 12.60 6.87 -12.11
N ALA A 160 13.56 7.66 -12.60
CA ALA A 160 13.41 9.11 -12.69
C ALA A 160 12.30 9.52 -13.67
N LEU A 161 12.22 8.89 -14.84
CA LEU A 161 11.14 9.14 -15.81
C LEU A 161 9.77 8.76 -15.25
N GLY A 162 9.67 7.61 -14.56
CA GLY A 162 8.42 7.19 -13.92
C GLY A 162 7.97 8.16 -12.83
N PHE A 163 8.89 8.59 -11.96
CA PHE A 163 8.59 9.59 -10.93
C PHE A 163 8.31 10.97 -11.50
N LEU A 164 8.96 11.35 -12.61
CA LEU A 164 8.65 12.59 -13.33
C LEU A 164 7.20 12.56 -13.85
N ALA A 165 6.80 11.47 -14.51
CA ALA A 165 5.42 11.28 -14.96
C ALA A 165 4.43 11.37 -13.79
N LYS A 166 4.73 10.69 -12.67
CA LYS A 166 3.91 10.70 -11.45
C LYS A 166 3.81 12.10 -10.84
N ALA A 167 4.94 12.79 -10.67
CA ALA A 167 4.98 14.12 -10.07
C ALA A 167 4.28 15.17 -10.95
N CYS A 168 4.49 15.14 -12.26
CA CYS A 168 3.79 16.00 -13.20
C CYS A 168 2.27 15.79 -13.15
N LEU A 169 1.80 14.53 -13.15
CA LEU A 169 0.38 14.23 -13.01
C LEU A 169 -0.18 14.72 -11.66
N GLN A 170 0.59 14.56 -10.58
CA GLN A 170 0.14 14.92 -9.22
C GLN A 170 -0.10 16.44 -9.06
N THR A 171 0.54 17.29 -9.86
CA THR A 171 0.27 18.74 -9.84
C THR A 171 -1.19 19.10 -10.12
N TYR A 172 -1.96 18.18 -10.72
CA TYR A 172 -3.39 18.37 -10.96
C TYR A 172 -4.19 18.56 -9.66
N GLU A 173 -3.75 17.98 -8.54
CA GLU A 173 -4.34 18.21 -7.22
C GLU A 173 -4.40 19.70 -6.87
N TYR A 174 -3.39 20.45 -7.27
CA TYR A 174 -3.25 21.89 -7.01
C TYR A 174 -3.85 22.77 -8.12
N GLY A 175 -4.66 22.17 -9.00
CA GLY A 175 -5.34 22.86 -10.09
C GLY A 175 -4.45 23.19 -11.30
N SER A 176 -3.24 22.61 -11.37
CA SER A 176 -2.34 22.84 -12.50
C SER A 176 -2.58 21.81 -13.61
N THR A 177 -2.77 22.30 -14.83
CA THR A 177 -2.78 21.47 -16.04
C THR A 177 -1.50 21.63 -16.86
N GLU A 178 -0.58 22.50 -16.42
CA GLU A 178 0.65 22.88 -17.13
C GLU A 178 1.55 21.68 -17.42
N TYR A 179 1.60 20.71 -16.50
CA TYR A 179 2.54 19.56 -16.56
C TYR A 179 1.91 18.27 -17.05
N LEU A 180 0.62 18.26 -17.41
CA LEU A 180 -0.07 17.03 -17.85
C LEU A 180 0.53 16.46 -19.14
N GLN A 181 0.95 17.32 -20.09
CA GLN A 181 1.59 16.85 -21.31
C GLN A 181 2.95 16.20 -21.00
N GLU A 182 3.75 16.79 -20.11
CA GLU A 182 5.02 16.21 -19.68
C GLU A 182 4.83 14.89 -18.94
N ALA A 183 3.76 14.76 -18.12
CA ALA A 183 3.38 13.49 -17.49
C ALA A 183 3.11 12.41 -18.53
N LEU A 184 2.32 12.72 -19.56
CA LEU A 184 2.02 11.81 -20.65
C LEU A 184 3.29 11.46 -21.45
N ASP A 185 4.09 12.44 -21.82
CA ASP A 185 5.30 12.23 -22.63
C ASP A 185 6.34 11.37 -21.92
N ALA A 186 6.56 11.60 -20.61
CA ALA A 186 7.46 10.79 -19.81
C ALA A 186 6.95 9.35 -19.68
N ALA A 187 5.65 9.16 -19.46
CA ALA A 187 5.05 7.84 -19.43
C ALA A 187 5.16 7.12 -20.77
N LEU A 188 4.90 7.82 -21.88
CA LEU A 188 4.97 7.25 -23.24
C LEU A 188 6.39 6.85 -23.64
N GLN A 189 7.42 7.53 -23.15
CA GLN A 189 8.81 7.11 -23.38
C GLN A 189 9.07 5.72 -22.79
N LEU A 190 8.61 5.48 -21.55
CA LEU A 190 8.76 4.17 -20.89
C LEU A 190 7.88 3.10 -21.53
N ILE A 191 6.64 3.44 -21.90
CA ILE A 191 5.71 2.53 -22.59
C ILE A 191 6.28 2.11 -23.94
N SER A 192 6.75 3.05 -24.74
CA SER A 192 7.35 2.78 -26.04
C SER A 192 8.59 1.86 -25.94
N ASP A 193 9.45 2.11 -24.95
CA ASP A 193 10.60 1.26 -24.67
C ASP A 193 10.17 -0.16 -24.28
N CYS A 194 9.20 -0.28 -23.37
CA CYS A 194 8.66 -1.56 -22.92
C CYS A 194 8.04 -2.37 -24.08
N GLU A 195 7.27 -1.72 -24.94
CA GLU A 195 6.61 -2.36 -26.08
C GLU A 195 7.61 -2.71 -27.21
N SER A 196 8.77 -2.07 -27.27
CA SER A 196 9.84 -2.36 -28.22
C SER A 196 10.94 -3.30 -27.65
N GLY A 197 10.72 -3.88 -26.49
CA GLY A 197 11.61 -4.87 -25.88
C GLY A 197 12.61 -4.34 -24.86
N GLY A 198 12.45 -3.09 -24.38
CA GLY A 198 13.19 -2.55 -23.24
C GLY A 198 14.64 -2.16 -23.52
N GLY A 199 15.01 -1.92 -24.79
CA GLY A 199 16.41 -1.69 -25.18
C GLY A 199 16.99 -0.36 -24.75
N LYS A 200 16.15 0.66 -24.50
CA LYS A 200 16.60 2.01 -24.19
C LYS A 200 16.65 2.32 -22.70
N TYR A 201 15.66 1.87 -21.93
CA TYR A 201 15.53 2.17 -20.50
C TYR A 201 15.49 0.93 -19.63
N ASN A 202 15.62 -0.24 -20.22
CA ASN A 202 15.52 -1.52 -19.53
C ASN A 202 14.14 -1.71 -18.85
N THR A 203 13.08 -1.33 -19.55
CA THR A 203 11.70 -1.52 -19.08
C THR A 203 11.15 -2.86 -19.50
N TYR A 204 10.25 -3.41 -18.70
CA TYR A 204 9.63 -4.70 -18.96
C TYR A 204 8.26 -4.79 -18.29
N MET A 205 7.33 -5.52 -18.88
CA MET A 205 6.06 -5.90 -18.29
C MET A 205 5.91 -7.41 -18.37
N TYR A 206 5.72 -8.08 -17.24
CA TYR A 206 5.52 -9.53 -17.23
C TYR A 206 4.27 -9.93 -18.02
N PRO A 207 4.28 -11.08 -18.71
CA PRO A 207 3.15 -11.58 -19.48
C PRO A 207 1.90 -11.83 -18.63
N THR A 208 2.08 -12.24 -17.37
CA THR A 208 1.00 -12.49 -16.43
C THR A 208 1.14 -11.67 -15.16
N TYR A 209 0.03 -11.44 -14.48
CA TYR A 209 0.02 -10.69 -13.23
C TYR A 209 0.76 -11.42 -12.10
N SER A 210 0.60 -12.75 -12.01
CA SER A 210 1.24 -13.57 -10.97
C SER A 210 2.77 -13.51 -11.03
N GLU A 211 3.36 -13.49 -12.24
CA GLU A 211 4.82 -13.44 -12.40
C GLU A 211 5.45 -12.20 -11.75
N VAL A 212 4.70 -11.10 -11.61
CA VAL A 212 5.21 -9.88 -10.95
C VAL A 212 5.55 -10.15 -9.49
N PHE A 213 4.74 -10.96 -8.81
CA PHE A 213 4.82 -11.19 -7.36
C PHE A 213 5.40 -12.56 -7.01
N GLU A 214 5.81 -13.36 -7.99
CA GLU A 214 6.55 -14.59 -7.73
C GLU A 214 7.84 -14.28 -6.97
N GLU A 215 8.07 -15.00 -5.86
CA GLU A 215 9.23 -14.76 -5.00
C GLU A 215 10.57 -14.92 -5.75
N SER A 216 10.64 -15.86 -6.70
CA SER A 216 11.81 -16.05 -7.59
C SER A 216 12.14 -14.83 -8.44
N ASN A 217 11.12 -14.00 -8.76
CA ASN A 217 11.30 -12.78 -9.55
C ASN A 217 11.53 -11.54 -8.67
N ASN A 218 11.38 -11.62 -7.36
CA ASN A 218 11.32 -10.43 -6.51
C ASN A 218 12.60 -9.59 -6.55
N TRP A 219 13.76 -10.21 -6.36
CA TRP A 219 15.04 -9.49 -6.27
C TRP A 219 15.50 -8.90 -7.60
N GLU A 220 15.24 -9.61 -8.70
CA GLU A 220 15.60 -9.20 -10.07
C GLU A 220 14.37 -8.77 -10.86
N ASN A 221 13.34 -8.26 -10.16
CA ASN A 221 12.07 -7.90 -10.78
C ASN A 221 12.27 -6.92 -11.93
N LYS A 222 11.88 -7.37 -13.12
CA LYS A 222 12.08 -6.63 -14.37
C LYS A 222 11.04 -5.53 -14.55
N GLU A 223 9.82 -5.72 -14.03
CA GLU A 223 8.74 -4.74 -14.14
C GLU A 223 8.94 -3.56 -13.19
N ALA A 224 9.62 -3.74 -12.07
CA ALA A 224 9.91 -2.66 -11.14
C ALA A 224 10.79 -1.59 -11.79
N LEU A 225 10.32 -0.34 -11.79
CA LEU A 225 11.11 0.82 -12.16
C LEU A 225 12.07 1.18 -11.05
N TRP A 226 11.57 1.08 -9.81
CA TRP A 226 12.35 1.31 -8.62
C TRP A 226 11.84 0.44 -7.48
N LYS A 227 12.80 -0.09 -6.68
CA LYS A 227 12.54 -0.98 -5.55
C LYS A 227 13.50 -0.70 -4.41
N HIS A 228 13.02 -0.87 -3.19
CA HIS A 228 13.83 -0.89 -2.00
C HIS A 228 14.18 -2.35 -1.65
N ARG A 229 15.47 -2.64 -1.46
CA ARG A 229 15.95 -3.96 -1.05
C ARG A 229 16.27 -3.97 0.42
N TRP A 230 15.87 -5.05 1.06
CA TRP A 230 16.15 -5.32 2.45
C TRP A 230 17.34 -6.26 2.56
N TYR A 231 18.14 -6.14 3.60
CA TYR A 231 19.27 -7.02 3.83
C TYR A 231 19.43 -7.34 5.31
N ALA A 232 19.90 -8.57 5.60
CA ALA A 232 20.26 -9.00 6.91
C ALA A 232 21.76 -8.76 7.09
N GLY A 233 22.13 -7.66 7.74
CA GLY A 233 23.52 -7.32 7.97
C GLY A 233 23.77 -6.95 9.43
N THR A 234 25.00 -7.23 9.90
CA THR A 234 25.52 -6.81 11.20
C THR A 234 26.46 -5.62 11.06
N ASP A 235 26.43 -4.94 9.92
CA ASP A 235 27.37 -3.90 9.49
C ASP A 235 27.15 -2.52 10.14
N GLY A 236 26.47 -2.47 11.27
CA GLY A 236 26.29 -1.26 12.07
C GLY A 236 25.15 -0.33 11.65
N HIS A 237 24.49 -0.64 10.52
CA HIS A 237 23.29 0.08 10.09
C HIS A 237 21.98 -0.50 10.65
N GLY A 238 22.08 -1.59 11.43
CA GLY A 238 20.99 -2.14 12.24
C GLY A 238 20.86 -1.43 13.58
N SER A 239 19.68 -1.46 14.22
CA SER A 239 19.49 -0.93 15.56
C SER A 239 20.43 -1.63 16.55
N SER A 240 20.82 -0.92 17.62
CA SER A 240 21.70 -1.39 18.70
C SER A 240 21.28 -2.71 19.39
N ASN A 241 20.12 -3.26 19.05
CA ASN A 241 19.57 -4.49 19.60
C ASN A 241 19.64 -5.69 18.64
N GLY A 242 20.42 -5.63 17.55
CA GLY A 242 20.52 -6.72 16.59
C GLY A 242 19.23 -6.95 15.76
N ASN A 243 18.31 -6.00 15.78
CA ASN A 243 17.10 -6.05 14.98
C ASN A 243 17.46 -5.67 13.55
N TYR A 244 17.40 -6.64 12.68
CA TYR A 244 17.54 -6.46 11.24
C TYR A 244 16.40 -5.56 10.74
N LYS A 245 16.73 -4.66 9.82
CA LYS A 245 15.71 -3.88 9.11
C LYS A 245 15.18 -4.76 7.99
N LEU A 246 14.09 -5.43 8.24
CA LEU A 246 13.48 -6.43 7.36
C LEU A 246 12.13 -5.93 6.87
N ASN A 247 11.72 -6.41 5.70
CA ASN A 247 10.40 -6.18 5.18
C ASN A 247 9.35 -6.89 6.06
N ARG A 248 8.40 -6.12 6.60
CA ARG A 248 7.27 -6.61 7.40
C ARG A 248 5.92 -6.25 6.80
N ASN A 249 5.90 -5.76 5.57
CA ASN A 249 4.68 -5.26 4.94
C ASN A 249 3.58 -6.31 4.84
N ASP A 250 3.96 -7.57 4.64
CA ASP A 250 3.02 -8.68 4.61
C ASP A 250 2.27 -8.88 5.94
N GLU A 251 2.93 -8.67 7.09
CA GLU A 251 2.31 -8.90 8.40
C GLU A 251 1.03 -8.10 8.62
N TYR A 252 0.95 -6.91 8.06
CA TYR A 252 -0.17 -6.00 8.29
C TYR A 252 -1.41 -6.32 7.47
N PHE A 253 -1.25 -7.05 6.37
CA PHE A 253 -2.36 -7.48 5.50
C PHE A 253 -2.88 -8.89 5.80
N LEU A 254 -2.16 -9.66 6.61
CA LEU A 254 -2.57 -11.02 6.95
C LEU A 254 -3.71 -11.02 7.96
N CYS A 255 -4.71 -11.87 7.74
CA CYS A 255 -5.80 -12.05 8.70
C CYS A 255 -5.36 -12.83 9.94
N ASP A 256 -6.14 -12.75 11.02
CA ASP A 256 -5.84 -13.45 12.28
C ASP A 256 -6.52 -14.82 12.32
N ILE A 257 -6.02 -15.75 11.51
CA ILE A 257 -6.56 -17.12 11.41
C ILE A 257 -6.37 -17.97 12.67
N ASN A 258 -5.59 -17.50 13.63
CA ASN A 258 -5.30 -18.25 14.86
C ASN A 258 -6.47 -18.23 15.86
N LYS A 259 -7.51 -17.47 15.58
CA LYS A 259 -8.76 -17.49 16.35
C LYS A 259 -9.57 -18.79 16.18
N PHE A 260 -9.37 -19.52 15.08
CA PHE A 260 -10.03 -20.79 14.85
C PHE A 260 -9.24 -21.97 15.46
N GLY A 261 -9.93 -22.88 16.16
CA GLY A 261 -9.31 -23.95 16.92
C GLY A 261 -8.44 -24.95 16.15
N ALA A 262 -8.62 -25.08 14.83
CA ALA A 262 -7.74 -25.87 13.95
C ALA A 262 -6.41 -25.16 13.63
N ARG A 263 -6.27 -23.94 14.05
CA ARG A 263 -5.06 -23.12 13.94
C ARG A 263 -4.51 -22.83 15.33
N GLU A 264 -3.21 -22.81 15.45
CA GLU A 264 -2.54 -22.52 16.70
C GLU A 264 -1.51 -21.43 16.48
N ASP A 265 -1.54 -20.39 17.32
CA ASP A 265 -0.47 -19.40 17.37
C ASP A 265 0.77 -20.03 18.01
N ASN A 266 1.45 -20.86 17.25
CA ASN A 266 2.69 -21.49 17.64
C ASN A 266 3.86 -20.95 16.82
N GLN A 267 5.05 -21.47 17.08
CA GLN A 267 6.27 -21.06 16.41
C GLN A 267 6.21 -21.27 14.88
N GLU A 268 5.52 -22.32 14.41
CA GLU A 268 5.38 -22.59 12.97
C GLU A 268 4.48 -21.53 12.29
N THR A 269 3.36 -21.14 12.92
CA THR A 269 2.47 -20.10 12.35
C THR A 269 3.09 -18.72 12.35
N ARG A 270 3.91 -18.42 13.35
CA ARG A 270 4.65 -17.16 13.40
C ARG A 270 5.79 -17.08 12.38
N LEU A 271 6.12 -18.19 11.74
CA LEU A 271 7.15 -18.32 10.72
C LEU A 271 6.59 -18.43 9.31
N THR A 272 5.26 -18.40 9.14
CA THR A 272 4.60 -18.54 7.85
C THR A 272 3.85 -17.28 7.46
N TRP A 273 3.64 -17.10 6.16
CA TRP A 273 2.80 -16.04 5.60
C TRP A 273 1.29 -16.30 5.76
N GLU A 274 0.90 -17.36 6.43
CA GLU A 274 -0.50 -17.81 6.47
C GLU A 274 -1.40 -16.95 7.34
N GLY A 275 -0.86 -16.23 8.31
CA GLY A 275 -1.64 -15.33 9.16
C GLY A 275 -0.79 -14.58 10.18
N SER A 276 -1.31 -13.48 10.69
CA SER A 276 -0.63 -12.64 11.68
C SER A 276 -1.61 -12.02 12.67
N ILE A 277 -1.27 -12.10 13.94
CA ILE A 277 -1.97 -11.34 15.01
C ILE A 277 -1.76 -9.82 14.83
N SER A 278 -0.70 -9.43 14.12
CA SER A 278 -0.39 -8.03 13.80
C SER A 278 -1.12 -7.51 12.57
N GLY A 279 -1.90 -8.34 11.86
CA GLY A 279 -2.68 -7.90 10.72
C GLY A 279 -3.72 -6.86 11.10
N ILE A 280 -3.76 -5.75 10.38
CA ILE A 280 -4.61 -4.59 10.67
C ILE A 280 -5.37 -4.10 9.44
N PHE A 281 -4.82 -4.28 8.23
CA PHE A 281 -5.45 -3.86 6.98
C PHE A 281 -6.40 -4.94 6.46
N MET A 282 -7.66 -4.76 6.74
CA MET A 282 -8.74 -5.58 6.18
C MET A 282 -9.23 -4.89 4.90
N PRO A 283 -9.41 -5.62 3.77
CA PRO A 283 -10.01 -5.02 2.57
C PRO A 283 -11.41 -4.49 2.87
N THR A 284 -11.75 -3.33 2.31
CA THR A 284 -13.13 -2.83 2.33
C THR A 284 -14.01 -3.66 1.40
N GLN A 285 -15.33 -3.54 1.60
CA GLN A 285 -16.29 -4.08 0.65
C GLN A 285 -16.08 -3.51 -0.75
N HIS A 286 -15.76 -2.22 -0.83
CA HIS A 286 -15.45 -1.55 -2.09
C HIS A 286 -14.26 -2.22 -2.81
N LEU A 287 -13.14 -2.46 -2.11
CA LEU A 287 -11.97 -3.12 -2.72
C LEU A 287 -12.34 -4.48 -3.30
N LEU A 288 -13.07 -5.31 -2.57
CA LEU A 288 -13.48 -6.63 -3.07
C LEU A 288 -14.42 -6.52 -4.27
N ASN A 289 -15.37 -5.57 -4.23
CA ASN A 289 -16.30 -5.33 -5.33
C ASN A 289 -15.61 -4.80 -6.60
N LEU A 290 -14.46 -4.14 -6.49
CA LEU A 290 -13.67 -3.75 -7.67
C LEU A 290 -13.28 -4.97 -8.52
N TYR A 291 -13.12 -6.15 -7.94
CA TYR A 291 -12.79 -7.37 -8.68
C TYR A 291 -14.00 -8.04 -9.34
N VAL A 292 -15.22 -7.56 -9.12
CA VAL A 292 -16.40 -8.03 -9.86
C VAL A 292 -16.45 -7.31 -11.21
N GLN A 293 -16.37 -8.07 -12.29
CA GLN A 293 -16.39 -7.54 -13.64
C GLN A 293 -17.82 -7.22 -14.10
N ASN A 294 -17.98 -6.47 -15.18
CA ASN A 294 -19.29 -6.02 -15.68
C ASN A 294 -20.20 -7.19 -16.12
N ASP A 295 -19.64 -8.34 -16.44
CA ASP A 295 -20.38 -9.56 -16.79
C ASP A 295 -20.73 -10.42 -15.55
N GLY A 296 -20.40 -9.93 -14.35
CA GLY A 296 -20.64 -10.62 -13.10
C GLY A 296 -19.58 -11.68 -12.75
N THR A 297 -18.55 -11.87 -13.56
CA THR A 297 -17.45 -12.78 -13.25
C THR A 297 -16.41 -12.11 -12.36
N LEU A 298 -15.58 -12.90 -11.69
CA LEU A 298 -14.48 -12.41 -10.87
C LEU A 298 -13.25 -12.11 -11.73
N ASP A 299 -12.65 -10.93 -11.52
CA ASP A 299 -11.36 -10.59 -12.14
C ASP A 299 -10.30 -11.59 -11.67
N PRO A 300 -9.52 -12.22 -12.56
CA PRO A 300 -8.54 -13.24 -12.19
C PRO A 300 -7.51 -12.79 -11.15
N ARG A 301 -7.26 -11.47 -11.06
CA ARG A 301 -6.35 -10.92 -10.05
C ARG A 301 -6.82 -11.10 -8.62
N PHE A 302 -8.11 -11.32 -8.37
CA PHE A 302 -8.60 -11.52 -7.01
C PHE A 302 -7.87 -12.68 -6.33
N HIS A 303 -7.93 -13.88 -6.90
CA HIS A 303 -7.26 -15.05 -6.36
C HIS A 303 -5.73 -15.01 -6.49
N GLN A 304 -5.19 -14.12 -7.33
CA GLN A 304 -3.75 -13.90 -7.46
C GLN A 304 -3.21 -12.88 -6.44
N SER A 305 -4.06 -11.97 -5.97
CA SER A 305 -3.71 -10.92 -5.00
C SER A 305 -4.03 -11.30 -3.56
N PHE A 306 -5.01 -12.21 -3.35
CA PHE A 306 -5.50 -12.53 -2.02
C PHE A 306 -5.41 -14.02 -1.74
N THR A 307 -4.95 -14.33 -0.53
CA THR A 307 -5.11 -15.66 0.07
C THR A 307 -6.51 -15.75 0.64
N THR A 308 -7.27 -16.74 0.18
CA THR A 308 -8.66 -16.99 0.57
C THR A 308 -8.88 -18.36 1.22
N GLN A 309 -7.82 -19.18 1.30
CA GLN A 309 -7.90 -20.52 1.90
C GLN A 309 -6.71 -20.76 2.82
N TRP A 310 -6.97 -21.36 3.98
CA TRP A 310 -5.96 -21.70 4.97
C TRP A 310 -6.13 -23.14 5.43
N LYS A 311 -4.99 -23.79 5.68
CA LYS A 311 -4.95 -25.19 6.11
C LYS A 311 -4.85 -25.28 7.64
N ALA A 312 -5.34 -26.36 8.20
CA ALA A 312 -5.11 -26.70 9.60
C ALA A 312 -3.61 -26.91 9.86
N ASN A 313 -3.08 -26.31 10.91
CA ASN A 313 -1.68 -26.50 11.31
C ASN A 313 -1.52 -27.51 12.45
N LYS A 314 -2.64 -27.96 13.01
CA LYS A 314 -2.73 -29.06 13.99
C LYS A 314 -3.98 -29.90 13.75
N SER A 315 -4.06 -31.05 14.39
CA SER A 315 -5.29 -31.83 14.44
C SER A 315 -6.33 -31.12 15.28
N TYR A 316 -7.58 -31.13 14.82
CA TYR A 316 -8.71 -30.49 15.46
C TYR A 316 -9.94 -31.38 15.34
N THR A 317 -10.73 -31.50 16.38
CA THR A 317 -12.01 -32.21 16.36
C THR A 317 -13.12 -31.23 16.74
N TRP A 318 -14.15 -31.18 15.93
CA TRP A 318 -15.31 -30.36 16.19
C TRP A 318 -16.06 -30.86 17.42
N ASP A 319 -16.08 -30.08 18.47
CA ASP A 319 -16.89 -30.30 19.65
C ASP A 319 -18.22 -29.53 19.58
N GLU A 320 -19.12 -29.82 20.50
CA GLU A 320 -20.45 -29.19 20.58
C GLU A 320 -20.34 -27.65 20.69
N SER A 321 -19.37 -27.15 21.46
CA SER A 321 -19.17 -25.72 21.66
C SER A 321 -18.76 -25.02 20.35
N ALA A 322 -17.83 -25.61 19.61
CA ALA A 322 -17.38 -25.07 18.31
C ALA A 322 -18.48 -25.15 17.24
N VAL A 323 -19.23 -26.26 17.21
CA VAL A 323 -20.36 -26.43 16.29
C VAL A 323 -21.38 -25.33 16.52
N HIS A 324 -21.75 -25.05 17.76
CA HIS A 324 -22.65 -23.96 18.10
C HIS A 324 -22.04 -22.56 17.83
N MET A 325 -20.76 -22.39 18.14
CA MET A 325 -20.07 -21.09 17.92
C MET A 325 -20.06 -20.69 16.45
N TYR A 326 -19.84 -21.64 15.56
CA TYR A 326 -19.70 -21.39 14.11
C TYR A 326 -20.93 -21.79 13.31
N ASP A 327 -22.08 -21.93 13.96
CA ASP A 327 -23.38 -22.25 13.35
C ASP A 327 -23.31 -23.47 12.41
N LYS A 328 -22.67 -24.55 12.87
CA LYS A 328 -22.56 -25.80 12.14
C LYS A 328 -23.70 -26.76 12.52
N ASP A 329 -24.02 -27.66 11.61
CA ASP A 329 -24.94 -28.76 11.84
C ASP A 329 -24.36 -29.74 12.88
N GLU A 330 -25.21 -30.29 13.76
CA GLU A 330 -24.78 -31.26 14.77
C GLU A 330 -24.08 -32.49 14.16
N THR A 331 -24.31 -32.81 12.89
CA THR A 331 -23.61 -33.88 12.16
C THR A 331 -22.12 -33.62 11.98
N VAL A 332 -21.65 -32.40 12.30
CA VAL A 332 -20.22 -32.04 12.27
C VAL A 332 -19.53 -32.40 13.59
N ILE A 333 -20.27 -32.58 14.69
CA ILE A 333 -19.70 -33.01 15.98
C ILE A 333 -18.92 -34.31 15.81
N GLY A 334 -17.69 -34.31 16.29
CA GLY A 334 -16.78 -35.46 16.19
C GLY A 334 -16.03 -35.57 14.85
N LYS A 335 -16.35 -34.78 13.83
CA LYS A 335 -15.51 -34.74 12.63
C LYS A 335 -14.14 -34.14 12.97
N ALA A 336 -13.10 -34.69 12.36
CA ALA A 336 -11.72 -34.35 12.66
C ALA A 336 -11.02 -33.78 11.43
N LEU A 337 -10.36 -32.65 11.60
CA LEU A 337 -9.36 -32.13 10.67
C LEU A 337 -7.97 -32.63 11.06
N LYS A 338 -7.17 -33.01 10.09
CA LYS A 338 -5.75 -33.30 10.26
C LYS A 338 -4.90 -32.11 9.86
N LYS A 339 -3.68 -32.01 10.36
CA LYS A 339 -2.71 -31.01 9.86
C LYS A 339 -2.61 -31.12 8.33
N GLY A 340 -2.83 -30.01 7.64
CA GLY A 340 -2.81 -29.91 6.18
C GLY A 340 -4.18 -29.94 5.50
N ASP A 341 -5.24 -30.34 6.21
CA ASP A 341 -6.61 -30.30 5.67
C ASP A 341 -7.07 -28.83 5.53
N PRO A 342 -8.03 -28.53 4.62
CA PRO A 342 -8.68 -27.23 4.60
C PRO A 342 -9.26 -26.89 5.98
N ALA A 343 -8.95 -25.72 6.51
CA ALA A 343 -9.44 -25.28 7.82
C ALA A 343 -10.39 -24.09 7.70
N ILE A 344 -10.04 -23.12 6.87
CA ILE A 344 -10.83 -21.91 6.64
C ILE A 344 -10.86 -21.65 5.13
N LYS A 345 -12.02 -21.32 4.59
CA LYS A 345 -12.20 -20.90 3.20
C LYS A 345 -13.06 -19.65 3.17
N PHE A 346 -12.58 -18.59 2.55
CA PHE A 346 -13.37 -17.38 2.20
C PHE A 346 -13.88 -17.51 0.77
N ILE A 347 -15.16 -17.19 0.55
CA ILE A 347 -15.79 -17.26 -0.77
C ILE A 347 -16.47 -15.94 -1.14
N MET A 348 -16.37 -15.61 -2.44
CA MET A 348 -17.12 -14.52 -3.08
C MET A 348 -18.38 -15.08 -3.76
N PRO A 349 -19.47 -14.26 -3.86
CA PRO A 349 -20.65 -14.67 -4.62
C PRO A 349 -20.38 -15.03 -6.09
N GLN A 350 -19.27 -14.58 -6.65
CA GLN A 350 -18.84 -14.81 -8.03
C GLN A 350 -17.95 -16.05 -8.19
N ASP A 351 -17.58 -16.71 -7.11
CA ASP A 351 -16.81 -17.96 -7.19
C ASP A 351 -17.65 -19.07 -7.84
N ALA A 352 -17.02 -19.86 -8.68
CA ALA A 352 -17.71 -20.90 -9.47
C ALA A 352 -18.41 -21.95 -8.60
N ASP A 353 -17.87 -22.20 -7.41
CA ASP A 353 -18.39 -23.19 -6.44
C ASP A 353 -19.28 -22.54 -5.35
N TYR A 354 -19.54 -21.22 -5.40
CA TYR A 354 -20.29 -20.50 -4.38
C TYR A 354 -21.60 -21.16 -3.98
N SER A 355 -22.45 -21.51 -4.95
CA SER A 355 -23.76 -22.12 -4.66
C SER A 355 -23.62 -23.47 -3.93
N THR A 356 -22.63 -24.29 -4.32
CA THR A 356 -22.37 -25.57 -3.70
C THR A 356 -21.84 -25.41 -2.28
N GLU A 357 -20.92 -24.48 -2.08
CA GLU A 357 -20.35 -24.18 -0.76
C GLU A 357 -21.43 -23.63 0.19
N LYS A 358 -22.26 -22.71 -0.27
CA LYS A 358 -23.37 -22.16 0.54
C LYS A 358 -24.40 -23.23 0.95
N GLN A 359 -24.75 -24.15 0.06
CA GLN A 359 -25.67 -25.24 0.40
C GLN A 359 -25.10 -26.19 1.47
N ASN A 360 -23.79 -26.30 1.56
CA ASN A 360 -23.09 -27.16 2.50
C ASN A 360 -22.44 -26.40 3.67
N GLU A 361 -22.62 -25.12 3.78
CA GLU A 361 -21.97 -24.23 4.74
C GLU A 361 -21.96 -24.79 6.17
N HIS A 362 -23.12 -25.25 6.65
CA HIS A 362 -23.27 -25.78 8.00
C HIS A 362 -22.76 -27.22 8.15
N LYS A 363 -22.46 -27.95 7.06
CA LYS A 363 -22.10 -29.38 7.06
C LYS A 363 -20.64 -29.65 6.76
N THR A 364 -19.89 -28.64 6.29
CA THR A 364 -18.46 -28.77 6.04
C THR A 364 -17.69 -28.94 7.35
N ASP A 365 -16.59 -29.67 7.30
CA ASP A 365 -15.64 -29.83 8.42
C ASP A 365 -14.60 -28.72 8.50
N TYR A 366 -14.63 -27.76 7.56
CA TYR A 366 -13.87 -26.50 7.60
C TYR A 366 -14.79 -25.31 7.86
N LEU A 367 -14.22 -24.20 8.30
CA LEU A 367 -14.94 -22.94 8.50
C LEU A 367 -15.11 -22.23 7.15
N LEU A 368 -16.34 -22.12 6.69
CA LEU A 368 -16.67 -21.32 5.50
C LEU A 368 -16.99 -19.89 5.90
N ILE A 369 -16.30 -18.94 5.30
CA ILE A 369 -16.53 -17.50 5.45
C ILE A 369 -17.10 -17.00 4.14
N ASP A 370 -18.38 -16.67 4.12
CA ASP A 370 -19.02 -16.01 2.99
C ASP A 370 -18.76 -14.50 3.04
N TYR A 371 -18.51 -13.91 1.89
CA TYR A 371 -18.43 -12.46 1.71
C TYR A 371 -19.53 -11.71 2.48
N ASN A 372 -20.78 -12.19 2.38
CA ASN A 372 -21.92 -11.55 3.05
C ASN A 372 -21.86 -11.64 4.59
N HIS A 373 -21.18 -12.63 5.17
CA HIS A 373 -20.98 -12.70 6.62
C HIS A 373 -20.11 -11.56 7.15
N VAL A 374 -19.18 -11.10 6.32
CA VAL A 374 -18.24 -10.04 6.70
C VAL A 374 -18.78 -8.65 6.39
N TYR A 375 -19.48 -8.50 5.24
CA TYR A 375 -19.78 -7.18 4.65
C TYR A 375 -21.28 -6.85 4.50
N SER A 376 -22.20 -7.71 4.90
CA SER A 376 -23.62 -7.47 4.67
C SER A 376 -24.31 -6.75 5.82
N ASP A 377 -24.19 -5.45 5.90
CA ASP A 377 -25.27 -4.66 6.53
C ASP A 377 -26.03 -3.85 5.46
N GLU A 378 -27.22 -3.36 5.86
CA GLU A 378 -28.11 -2.59 4.98
C GLU A 378 -27.48 -1.28 4.46
N ASN A 379 -26.32 -0.89 5.00
CA ASN A 379 -25.62 0.35 4.72
C ASN A 379 -24.25 0.15 4.07
N ASN A 380 -23.95 -1.03 3.55
CA ASN A 380 -22.63 -1.40 3.01
C ASN A 380 -21.46 -1.26 4.00
N ASN A 381 -21.73 -1.24 5.29
CA ASN A 381 -20.69 -1.26 6.30
C ASN A 381 -20.15 -2.69 6.48
N VAL A 382 -18.92 -2.80 6.97
CA VAL A 382 -18.47 -4.06 7.55
C VAL A 382 -19.49 -4.45 8.64
N ASN A 383 -20.07 -5.65 8.54
CA ASN A 383 -21.11 -6.08 9.45
C ASN A 383 -20.57 -6.23 10.87
N MET A 384 -20.61 -5.13 11.61
CA MET A 384 -20.15 -5.07 13.00
C MET A 384 -21.07 -5.87 13.95
N ASN A 385 -22.31 -6.14 13.51
CA ASN A 385 -23.36 -6.76 14.28
C ASN A 385 -23.56 -8.23 13.92
N TYR A 386 -22.81 -8.78 12.96
CA TYR A 386 -22.87 -10.19 12.70
C TYR A 386 -22.27 -10.94 13.90
N SER A 387 -23.12 -11.19 14.83
CA SER A 387 -22.82 -11.91 16.05
C SER A 387 -23.47 -13.28 15.94
N TYR A 388 -22.72 -14.34 16.17
CA TYR A 388 -23.28 -15.65 16.48
C TYR A 388 -24.11 -15.67 17.77
N THR A 389 -24.41 -14.51 18.36
CA THR A 389 -25.15 -14.41 19.63
C THR A 389 -26.63 -14.81 19.54
N ASN A 390 -27.16 -15.14 18.38
CA ASN A 390 -28.42 -15.90 18.31
C ASN A 390 -28.25 -17.37 18.68
N VAL A 391 -27.01 -17.85 18.80
CA VAL A 391 -26.70 -19.15 19.36
C VAL A 391 -26.53 -18.96 20.86
N THR A 392 -27.48 -19.40 21.58
CA THR A 392 -27.65 -19.46 23.03
C THR A 392 -26.35 -19.48 23.84
N GLY A 393 -26.06 -18.35 24.47
CA GLY A 393 -25.34 -18.30 25.75
C GLY A 393 -23.85 -18.57 25.70
N ASN A 394 -23.08 -17.62 26.13
CA ASN A 394 -21.74 -17.67 26.70
C ASN A 394 -20.55 -17.14 25.91
N TYR A 395 -20.72 -16.39 24.81
CA TYR A 395 -19.60 -15.64 24.24
C TYR A 395 -19.71 -14.13 24.46
N LYS A 396 -19.95 -13.73 25.68
CA LYS A 396 -19.79 -12.38 26.20
C LYS A 396 -19.07 -12.43 27.52
N ASN A 397 -17.77 -12.23 27.49
CA ASN A 397 -17.07 -11.98 28.75
C ASN A 397 -16.99 -10.47 29.08
N ASP A 398 -17.44 -9.59 28.17
CA ASP A 398 -17.26 -8.15 28.33
C ASP A 398 -18.44 -7.29 27.83
N GLY A 399 -19.55 -7.90 27.45
CA GLY A 399 -20.75 -7.16 27.01
C GLY A 399 -20.70 -6.61 25.57
N THR A 400 -19.63 -6.85 24.81
CA THR A 400 -19.51 -6.47 23.42
C THR A 400 -19.69 -7.66 22.49
N SER A 401 -20.55 -7.54 21.47
CA SER A 401 -20.68 -8.55 20.43
C SER A 401 -19.56 -8.32 19.41
N GLU A 402 -18.60 -9.24 19.37
CA GLU A 402 -17.51 -9.21 18.41
C GLU A 402 -17.88 -10.04 17.17
N ASN A 403 -17.79 -9.46 15.97
CA ASN A 403 -17.94 -10.23 14.75
C ASN A 403 -16.68 -11.07 14.50
N LEU A 404 -16.74 -12.35 14.83
CA LEU A 404 -15.62 -13.27 14.67
C LEU A 404 -15.17 -13.41 13.22
N PHE A 405 -16.06 -13.21 12.25
CA PHE A 405 -15.70 -13.31 10.83
C PHE A 405 -14.76 -12.19 10.37
N ARG A 406 -14.73 -11.07 11.06
CA ARG A 406 -13.75 -10.00 10.76
C ARG A 406 -12.29 -10.42 10.94
N TYR A 407 -12.02 -11.51 11.62
CA TYR A 407 -10.67 -12.06 11.72
C TYR A 407 -10.25 -12.86 10.50
N TYR A 408 -11.20 -13.26 9.62
CA TYR A 408 -10.98 -14.20 8.51
C TYR A 408 -11.25 -13.57 7.16
N TYR A 409 -10.64 -12.44 6.88
CA TYR A 409 -10.78 -11.72 5.62
C TYR A 409 -9.72 -12.17 4.58
N PRO A 410 -9.95 -11.94 3.28
CA PRO A 410 -8.95 -12.20 2.24
C PRO A 410 -7.66 -11.42 2.53
N SER A 411 -6.56 -12.15 2.70
CA SER A 411 -5.26 -11.56 3.02
C SER A 411 -4.50 -11.20 1.77
N LEU A 412 -4.09 -9.93 1.62
CA LEU A 412 -3.25 -9.52 0.49
C LEU A 412 -1.92 -10.27 0.53
N ASN A 413 -1.54 -10.89 -0.59
CA ASN A 413 -0.38 -11.77 -0.67
C ASN A 413 0.80 -11.21 -1.50
N LYS A 414 0.68 -10.02 -2.05
CA LYS A 414 1.72 -9.37 -2.88
C LYS A 414 3.08 -9.22 -2.19
N HIS A 415 3.07 -9.16 -0.87
CA HIS A 415 4.27 -8.97 -0.05
C HIS A 415 4.77 -10.26 0.61
N ASN A 416 4.08 -11.37 0.37
CA ASN A 416 4.38 -12.64 1.01
C ASN A 416 5.76 -13.17 0.61
N SER A 417 6.41 -13.87 1.56
CA SER A 417 7.67 -14.55 1.35
C SER A 417 7.64 -15.93 2.01
N SER A 418 8.30 -16.89 1.42
CA SER A 418 8.57 -18.19 2.05
C SER A 418 9.78 -18.13 2.99
N ASN A 419 10.59 -17.08 2.92
CA ASN A 419 11.85 -16.92 3.63
C ASN A 419 11.75 -15.81 4.69
N TYR A 420 11.55 -16.21 5.94
CA TYR A 420 11.49 -15.29 7.08
C TYR A 420 12.74 -15.35 7.94
N TYR A 421 13.15 -14.19 8.41
CA TYR A 421 14.12 -14.10 9.49
C TYR A 421 13.47 -14.37 10.84
N VAL A 422 14.15 -15.17 11.65
CA VAL A 422 13.73 -15.53 12.99
C VAL A 422 14.62 -14.83 14.00
N ALA A 423 14.05 -14.04 14.89
CA ALA A 423 14.80 -13.44 16.00
C ALA A 423 15.31 -14.54 16.94
N ASN A 424 16.62 -14.53 17.20
CA ASN A 424 17.34 -15.59 17.91
C ASN A 424 16.79 -15.96 19.29
N ALA A 425 16.20 -15.00 20.03
CA ALA A 425 15.76 -15.23 21.40
C ALA A 425 14.29 -15.62 21.53
N SER A 426 13.41 -15.10 20.69
CA SER A 426 11.96 -15.29 20.81
C SER A 426 11.40 -16.26 19.80
N LYS A 427 12.21 -16.67 18.81
CA LYS A 427 11.79 -17.47 17.64
C LYS A 427 10.55 -16.87 16.95
N GLN A 428 10.39 -15.58 17.03
CA GLN A 428 9.34 -14.85 16.33
C GLN A 428 9.82 -14.46 14.95
N ARG A 429 8.90 -14.47 14.00
CA ARG A 429 9.09 -13.87 12.69
C ARG A 429 9.48 -12.41 12.83
N ASN A 430 10.53 -12.01 12.15
CA ASN A 430 11.07 -10.64 12.23
C ASN A 430 11.00 -9.91 10.88
N GLY A 431 10.27 -10.47 9.92
CA GLY A 431 10.15 -9.98 8.56
C GLY A 431 10.93 -10.84 7.56
N ASN A 432 10.95 -10.40 6.32
CA ASN A 432 11.57 -11.11 5.20
C ASN A 432 12.53 -10.19 4.43
N LEU A 433 13.21 -10.73 3.40
CA LEU A 433 14.16 -10.00 2.56
C LEU A 433 13.58 -9.57 1.22
N ASN A 434 12.32 -9.83 0.93
CA ASN A 434 11.72 -9.44 -0.34
C ASN A 434 11.81 -7.93 -0.52
N ALA A 435 12.23 -7.51 -1.71
CA ALA A 435 12.25 -6.11 -2.07
C ALA A 435 10.83 -5.54 -2.09
N THR A 436 10.70 -4.30 -1.64
CA THR A 436 9.47 -3.53 -1.75
C THR A 436 9.48 -2.78 -3.08
N PHE A 437 8.48 -3.00 -3.92
CA PHE A 437 8.33 -2.25 -5.17
C PHE A 437 7.76 -0.86 -4.85
N ILE A 438 8.46 0.18 -5.30
CA ILE A 438 8.05 1.56 -5.07
C ILE A 438 7.26 2.09 -6.27
N MET A 439 7.65 1.65 -7.46
CA MET A 439 6.96 1.94 -8.70
C MET A 439 7.23 0.83 -9.72
N ARG A 440 6.24 0.48 -10.53
CA ARG A 440 6.35 -0.53 -11.60
C ARG A 440 5.64 -0.10 -12.88
N MET A 441 5.90 -0.81 -13.98
CA MET A 441 5.40 -0.44 -15.32
C MET A 441 3.89 -0.31 -15.39
N ALA A 442 3.12 -1.14 -14.66
CA ALA A 442 1.67 -1.01 -14.65
C ALA A 442 1.21 0.39 -14.18
N GLU A 443 1.87 0.99 -13.18
CA GLU A 443 1.54 2.35 -12.74
C GLU A 443 1.78 3.39 -13.86
N VAL A 444 2.81 3.20 -14.70
CA VAL A 444 3.11 4.09 -15.83
C VAL A 444 1.97 4.08 -16.87
N TYR A 445 1.44 2.91 -17.19
CA TYR A 445 0.27 2.81 -18.07
C TYR A 445 -0.96 3.52 -17.48
N LEU A 446 -1.17 3.42 -16.17
CA LEU A 446 -2.30 4.06 -15.50
C LEU A 446 -2.13 5.58 -15.39
N ILE A 447 -0.89 6.08 -15.25
CA ILE A 447 -0.56 7.51 -15.37
C ILE A 447 -0.86 8.01 -16.78
N ALA A 448 -0.44 7.28 -17.81
CA ALA A 448 -0.73 7.65 -19.20
C ALA A 448 -2.24 7.69 -19.48
N ALA A 449 -3.01 6.73 -18.95
CA ALA A 449 -4.46 6.72 -19.09
C ALA A 449 -5.12 7.95 -18.46
N GLU A 450 -4.72 8.31 -17.25
CA GLU A 450 -5.28 9.45 -16.54
C GLU A 450 -4.90 10.79 -17.19
N ALA A 451 -3.62 10.96 -17.57
CA ALA A 451 -3.17 12.16 -18.28
C ALA A 451 -3.90 12.33 -19.62
N ASP A 452 -4.12 11.24 -20.38
CA ASP A 452 -4.87 11.28 -21.63
C ASP A 452 -6.35 11.70 -21.43
N ILE A 453 -6.96 11.30 -20.29
CA ILE A 453 -8.33 11.74 -19.97
C ILE A 453 -8.37 13.26 -19.77
N TYR A 454 -7.42 13.82 -19.04
CA TYR A 454 -7.38 15.26 -18.79
C TYR A 454 -7.01 16.09 -20.03
N LEU A 455 -6.12 15.59 -20.89
CA LEU A 455 -5.63 16.29 -22.07
C LEU A 455 -6.51 16.10 -23.29
N ASN A 456 -6.96 14.86 -23.53
CA ASN A 456 -7.52 14.42 -24.82
C ASN A 456 -8.92 13.83 -24.67
N GLY A 457 -9.58 14.02 -23.51
CA GLY A 457 -10.90 13.44 -23.24
C GLY A 457 -10.91 11.91 -23.22
N GLY A 458 -9.75 11.28 -22.97
CA GLY A 458 -9.63 9.82 -22.82
C GLY A 458 -9.60 9.05 -24.15
N THR A 459 -9.21 9.68 -25.24
CA THR A 459 -9.18 9.05 -26.57
C THR A 459 -8.35 7.76 -26.60
N ASN A 460 -7.22 7.73 -25.90
CA ASN A 460 -6.34 6.57 -25.82
C ASN A 460 -6.38 5.86 -24.45
N ALA A 461 -7.12 6.38 -23.48
CA ALA A 461 -7.13 5.87 -22.10
C ALA A 461 -7.51 4.38 -22.04
N ALA A 462 -8.49 3.96 -22.84
CA ALA A 462 -8.89 2.55 -22.95
C ALA A 462 -7.73 1.64 -23.40
N LYS A 463 -6.87 2.09 -24.31
CA LYS A 463 -5.69 1.33 -24.75
C LYS A 463 -4.75 1.06 -23.58
N TYR A 464 -4.45 2.07 -22.79
CA TYR A 464 -3.53 1.95 -21.66
C TYR A 464 -4.12 1.10 -20.52
N LEU A 465 -5.38 1.32 -20.16
CA LEU A 465 -6.09 0.51 -19.16
C LEU A 465 -6.17 -0.96 -19.60
N ASN A 466 -6.54 -1.22 -20.85
CA ASN A 466 -6.69 -2.58 -21.36
C ASN A 466 -5.35 -3.31 -21.52
N LYS A 467 -4.22 -2.61 -21.58
CA LYS A 467 -2.90 -3.25 -21.53
C LYS A 467 -2.67 -3.89 -20.16
N VAL A 468 -3.01 -3.19 -19.08
CA VAL A 468 -2.92 -3.70 -17.71
C VAL A 468 -3.92 -4.83 -17.48
N ARG A 469 -5.17 -4.64 -17.90
CA ARG A 469 -6.23 -5.64 -17.77
C ARG A 469 -5.96 -6.92 -18.56
N GLY A 470 -5.56 -6.76 -19.83
CA GLY A 470 -5.29 -7.89 -20.71
C GLY A 470 -4.15 -8.79 -20.20
N ARG A 471 -3.08 -8.20 -19.62
CA ARG A 471 -2.00 -8.94 -18.97
C ARG A 471 -2.54 -9.81 -17.82
N ALA A 472 -3.52 -9.30 -17.10
CA ALA A 472 -4.14 -9.98 -15.96
C ALA A 472 -5.23 -10.99 -16.35
N GLY A 473 -5.58 -11.09 -17.64
CA GLY A 473 -6.68 -11.93 -18.11
C GLY A 473 -8.07 -11.38 -17.82
N ALA A 474 -8.17 -10.08 -17.43
CA ALA A 474 -9.45 -9.44 -17.15
C ALA A 474 -10.12 -8.93 -18.44
N ASN A 475 -11.45 -8.83 -18.40
CA ASN A 475 -12.24 -8.35 -19.52
C ASN A 475 -11.85 -6.91 -19.90
N PRO A 476 -11.75 -6.58 -21.19
CA PRO A 476 -11.42 -5.23 -21.62
C PRO A 476 -12.54 -4.24 -21.29
N LEU A 477 -12.15 -3.02 -20.94
CA LEU A 477 -13.07 -1.89 -20.84
C LEU A 477 -13.37 -1.34 -22.24
N THR A 478 -14.62 -0.96 -22.48
CA THR A 478 -15.10 -0.39 -23.73
C THR A 478 -15.83 0.93 -23.50
N GLY A 479 -15.89 1.79 -24.51
CA GLY A 479 -16.53 3.11 -24.43
C GLY A 479 -15.59 4.22 -23.96
N GLY A 480 -16.15 5.36 -23.60
CA GLY A 480 -15.39 6.51 -23.09
C GLY A 480 -14.88 6.24 -21.67
N MET A 481 -13.60 6.46 -21.44
CA MET A 481 -12.98 6.27 -20.12
C MET A 481 -13.06 7.55 -19.30
N THR A 482 -13.25 7.37 -18.01
CA THR A 482 -13.30 8.43 -17.00
C THR A 482 -12.17 8.24 -15.97
N VAL A 483 -11.90 9.28 -15.20
CA VAL A 483 -10.95 9.19 -14.06
C VAL A 483 -11.37 8.08 -13.08
N ARG A 484 -12.67 7.85 -12.89
CA ARG A 484 -13.17 6.75 -12.04
C ARG A 484 -12.72 5.38 -12.56
N ASN A 485 -12.74 5.15 -13.88
CA ASN A 485 -12.23 3.89 -14.45
C ASN A 485 -10.74 3.69 -14.15
N VAL A 486 -9.95 4.79 -14.19
CA VAL A 486 -8.52 4.72 -13.81
C VAL A 486 -8.35 4.42 -12.32
N LEU A 487 -9.10 5.10 -11.45
CA LEU A 487 -9.06 4.87 -10.00
C LEU A 487 -9.44 3.43 -9.63
N ASP A 488 -10.49 2.91 -10.25
CA ASP A 488 -10.95 1.54 -10.03
C ASP A 488 -9.88 0.53 -10.51
N GLU A 489 -9.23 0.80 -11.65
CA GLU A 489 -8.15 -0.05 -12.14
C GLU A 489 -6.90 0.05 -11.27
N ARG A 490 -6.54 1.26 -10.78
CA ARG A 490 -5.46 1.44 -9.82
C ARG A 490 -5.75 0.69 -8.51
N GLY A 491 -7.01 0.69 -8.04
CA GLY A 491 -7.43 -0.09 -6.87
C GLY A 491 -7.22 -1.60 -7.05
N ARG A 492 -7.60 -2.17 -8.22
CA ARG A 492 -7.37 -3.59 -8.54
C ARG A 492 -5.89 -3.94 -8.69
N GLU A 493 -5.19 -3.13 -9.45
CA GLU A 493 -3.80 -3.42 -9.85
C GLU A 493 -2.79 -3.07 -8.75
N LEU A 494 -2.97 -1.95 -8.04
CA LEU A 494 -1.96 -1.35 -7.17
C LEU A 494 -2.34 -1.35 -5.67
N CYS A 495 -3.42 -2.03 -5.24
CA CYS A 495 -3.77 -2.10 -3.83
C CYS A 495 -2.57 -2.60 -3.00
N GLY A 496 -2.29 -1.91 -1.89
CA GLY A 496 -1.16 -2.20 -1.02
C GLY A 496 0.21 -1.77 -1.55
N GLU A 497 0.27 -0.97 -2.63
CA GLU A 497 1.53 -0.51 -3.24
C GLU A 497 1.79 0.99 -3.01
N TYR A 498 1.34 1.55 -1.90
CA TYR A 498 1.68 2.88 -1.38
C TYR A 498 1.23 4.08 -2.23
N CYS A 499 0.16 3.97 -2.98
CA CYS A 499 -0.25 5.04 -3.89
C CYS A 499 -1.67 5.57 -3.67
N ARG A 500 -2.54 4.83 -2.96
CA ARG A 500 -3.98 5.13 -2.96
C ARG A 500 -4.33 6.49 -2.37
N PHE A 501 -3.69 6.90 -1.28
CA PHE A 501 -3.92 8.21 -0.67
C PHE A 501 -3.66 9.36 -1.66
N TYR A 502 -2.56 9.28 -2.43
CA TYR A 502 -2.22 10.29 -3.43
C TYR A 502 -3.19 10.30 -4.61
N ASP A 503 -3.66 9.14 -5.02
CA ASP A 503 -4.66 9.02 -6.08
C ASP A 503 -5.97 9.69 -5.71
N LEU A 504 -6.47 9.45 -4.50
CA LEU A 504 -7.71 10.05 -4.00
C LEU A 504 -7.59 11.56 -3.82
N LYS A 505 -6.44 12.05 -3.37
CA LYS A 505 -6.16 13.48 -3.25
C LYS A 505 -6.17 14.15 -4.61
N ARG A 506 -5.34 13.66 -5.55
CA ARG A 506 -5.19 14.22 -6.90
C ARG A 506 -6.52 14.33 -7.64
N THR A 507 -7.35 13.32 -7.52
CA THR A 507 -8.64 13.24 -8.21
C THR A 507 -9.77 13.95 -7.45
N GLY A 508 -9.47 14.52 -6.27
CA GLY A 508 -10.46 15.19 -5.41
C GLY A 508 -11.40 14.25 -4.66
N MET A 509 -11.27 12.93 -4.83
CA MET A 509 -12.16 11.94 -4.21
C MET A 509 -12.01 11.91 -2.69
N PHE A 510 -10.80 12.17 -2.17
CA PHE A 510 -10.56 12.26 -0.73
C PHE A 510 -11.37 13.38 -0.04
N LYS A 511 -11.73 14.43 -0.77
CA LYS A 511 -12.53 15.56 -0.27
C LYS A 511 -14.02 15.41 -0.57
N SER A 512 -14.43 14.31 -1.21
CA SER A 512 -15.82 14.03 -1.56
C SER A 512 -16.51 13.16 -0.51
N SER A 513 -17.36 13.79 0.31
CA SER A 513 -18.17 13.06 1.29
C SER A 513 -19.05 11.98 0.65
N ASP A 514 -19.61 12.26 -0.54
CA ASP A 514 -20.48 11.30 -1.23
C ASP A 514 -19.68 10.10 -1.78
N TYR A 515 -18.47 10.35 -2.30
CA TYR A 515 -17.58 9.28 -2.71
C TYR A 515 -17.25 8.34 -1.54
N LEU A 516 -16.87 8.92 -0.39
CA LEU A 516 -16.52 8.13 0.79
C LEU A 516 -17.72 7.39 1.38
N LYS A 517 -18.92 7.98 1.35
CA LYS A 517 -20.15 7.27 1.78
C LYS A 517 -20.43 6.04 0.91
N ASP A 518 -20.15 6.14 -0.39
CA ASP A 518 -20.34 5.05 -1.33
C ASP A 518 -19.26 3.95 -1.19
N THR A 519 -18.02 4.35 -0.92
CA THR A 519 -16.88 3.43 -0.98
C THR A 519 -16.41 2.94 0.40
N HIS A 520 -16.49 3.79 1.42
CA HIS A 520 -16.06 3.48 2.78
C HIS A 520 -16.93 4.22 3.82
N PRO A 521 -18.17 3.75 4.08
CA PRO A 521 -19.11 4.42 4.99
C PRO A 521 -18.55 4.68 6.40
N ASP A 522 -17.75 3.78 6.93
CA ASP A 522 -17.14 3.95 8.26
C ASP A 522 -16.18 5.14 8.29
N LEU A 523 -15.34 5.28 7.27
CA LEU A 523 -14.44 6.43 7.13
C LEU A 523 -15.21 7.72 6.93
N ALA A 524 -16.32 7.67 6.17
CA ALA A 524 -17.17 8.82 5.90
C ALA A 524 -17.80 9.45 7.15
N ARG A 525 -17.97 8.68 8.24
CA ARG A 525 -18.47 9.20 9.53
C ARG A 525 -17.53 10.22 10.16
N PHE A 526 -16.25 10.10 9.88
CA PHE A 526 -15.21 10.99 10.40
C PHE A 526 -14.72 11.99 9.36
N PHE A 527 -15.46 12.11 8.25
CA PHE A 527 -15.06 12.96 7.14
C PHE A 527 -14.81 14.41 7.56
N ASN A 528 -13.62 14.88 7.25
CA ASN A 528 -13.25 16.28 7.35
C ASN A 528 -12.27 16.59 6.18
N PRO A 529 -12.60 17.54 5.29
CA PRO A 529 -11.76 17.84 4.13
C PRO A 529 -10.33 18.28 4.50
N ASN A 530 -10.11 18.78 5.72
CA ASN A 530 -8.78 19.14 6.22
C ASN A 530 -7.87 17.92 6.37
N TYR A 531 -8.44 16.73 6.58
CA TYR A 531 -7.66 15.49 6.75
C TYR A 531 -7.04 14.95 5.45
N ALA A 532 -7.25 15.64 4.32
CA ALA A 532 -6.44 15.46 3.12
C ALA A 532 -4.95 15.84 3.35
N LEU A 533 -4.65 16.52 4.45
CA LEU A 533 -3.29 16.76 4.93
C LEU A 533 -3.12 16.14 6.30
N ARG A 534 -1.96 15.56 6.55
CA ARG A 534 -1.60 14.99 7.85
C ARG A 534 -1.14 16.09 8.82
N PRO A 535 -1.22 15.85 10.14
CA PRO A 535 -0.72 16.82 11.11
C PRO A 535 0.79 16.99 11.00
N ILE A 536 1.27 18.22 11.16
CA ILE A 536 2.70 18.49 11.28
C ILE A 536 3.20 17.95 12.63
N SER A 537 4.41 17.37 12.64
CA SER A 537 5.05 16.82 13.82
C SER A 537 5.06 17.80 14.99
N THR A 538 4.52 17.40 16.15
CA THR A 538 4.56 18.24 17.37
C THR A 538 5.94 18.39 17.94
N THR A 539 6.81 17.40 17.77
CA THR A 539 8.21 17.55 18.19
C THR A 539 8.92 18.65 17.41
N PHE A 540 8.54 18.85 16.15
CA PHE A 540 9.04 19.98 15.35
C PHE A 540 8.35 21.29 15.76
N THR A 541 7.02 21.36 15.76
CA THR A 541 6.30 22.62 16.05
C THR A 541 6.58 23.17 17.45
N ALA A 542 6.93 22.31 18.42
CA ALA A 542 7.35 22.72 19.75
C ALA A 542 8.75 23.37 19.80
N THR A 543 9.58 23.22 18.76
CA THR A 543 10.95 23.79 18.71
C THR A 543 11.03 25.13 17.98
N ILE A 544 9.95 25.57 17.36
CA ILE A 544 9.89 26.79 16.57
C ILE A 544 8.95 27.83 17.22
N ILE A 545 9.21 29.11 16.98
CA ILE A 545 8.45 30.22 17.59
C ILE A 545 7.02 30.28 17.03
N ASN A 546 6.84 30.01 15.74
CA ASN A 546 5.56 30.05 15.03
C ASN A 546 4.90 28.68 14.90
N GLY A 547 5.10 27.79 15.85
CA GLY A 547 4.66 26.39 15.75
C GLY A 547 3.15 26.19 15.56
N SER A 548 2.32 26.99 16.23
CA SER A 548 0.86 26.95 16.05
C SER A 548 0.41 27.40 14.67
N GLU A 549 1.10 28.37 14.06
CA GLU A 549 0.82 28.88 12.71
C GLU A 549 1.31 27.88 11.63
N TYR A 550 2.32 27.10 12.00
CA TYR A 550 2.90 26.11 11.09
C TYR A 550 2.04 24.83 10.99
N GLN A 551 1.13 24.58 11.94
CA GLN A 551 0.29 23.40 11.94
C GLN A 551 -0.78 23.44 10.83
N ASN A 552 -1.17 22.26 10.33
CA ASN A 552 -2.29 22.14 9.39
C ASN A 552 -3.64 22.40 10.07
N PRO A 553 -4.62 22.99 9.38
CA PRO A 553 -5.96 23.17 9.91
C PRO A 553 -6.61 21.84 10.34
N GLY A 554 -7.23 21.83 11.50
CA GLY A 554 -7.92 20.65 12.04
C GLY A 554 -7.14 19.86 13.08
N TYR A 555 -5.89 20.28 13.38
CA TYR A 555 -5.00 19.64 14.35
C TYR A 555 -4.50 20.59 15.43
#